data_2cb53c721ec8b4a03c3f3002bda1dbc6
#
_entry.id   2cb53c721ec8b4a03c3f3002bda1dbc6
#
_cell.length_a   1.000
_cell.length_b   1.000
_cell.length_c   1.000
_cell.angle_alpha   90.00
_cell.angle_beta   90.00
_cell.angle_gamma   90.00
#
_symmetry.space_group_name_H-M   'P 1'
#
loop_
_entity.id
_entity.type
_entity.pdbx_description
1 polymer ?
#
loop_
_entity_poly.entity_id
_entity_poly.type
_entity_poly.pdbx_seq_one_letter_code
_entity_poly.pdbx_strand_id
1 'polypeptide(L)'
;MRSDAVKKGIQQAPHRSLFNALGFTKEELHRPLIGIVSSYNEIVPGHMNLDKIVDAVKIGVAMAGGTPVVFPAIAVCDGIAMGHQGMKYSLVTRELISDSTEAMAMAHQFDALVMVPNCDKNVPGLLMAAARLNIPTIFVSGGPMLAGRIKGEKKSLSSMFEAVGAYSAGRMTAEEVEEYENKVCATCGSCSGMYTANSMNCLTEVIGMGLKGNGTIPAVYSERIRLAKQAGMKIMELLEKNIRPRDIMTREAFINALTVDMALGCSTNTMLHLPAIAYEAGVDLNIDIANEISERTPNLCHLAPAGPTYMEDLYEAGGVYAVMNELNKKGLINTDLITVTGKTVGENIKDCVVLDYEVIRPIDNPYSKTGGIAVLKGNLAPDGGVVKRSAVAPEMLKHEGPARVFDCEEDAVAAILGGKINPGDVVVIRYEGPKGGPGMREMLGPTSAIMGIGLGSSVALITDGRFSGASRGACVGHVSPEAAVGGNIALIEEGDIISIDMDNYSINVLVSEEELAKRRANWKPRKPKITTGYLARYTQMVTSGNRGAILEVPTTD
;
A
#
# COMPACT_ATOMS: atom_id res chain seq x y z
N MET A 1 -5.19 32.99 9.63
CA MET A 1 -4.67 32.07 8.59
C MET A 1 -3.19 31.84 8.84
N ARG A 2 -2.67 30.63 8.62
CA ARG A 2 -1.23 30.34 8.74
C ARG A 2 -0.42 31.19 7.75
N SER A 3 -0.93 31.31 6.52
CA SER A 3 -0.31 32.10 5.45
C SER A 3 -0.23 33.63 5.75
N ASP A 4 -0.89 34.11 6.79
CA ASP A 4 -0.72 35.49 7.22
C ASP A 4 0.73 35.80 7.61
N ALA A 5 1.50 34.80 8.06
CA ALA A 5 2.92 34.92 8.37
C ALA A 5 3.79 35.35 7.17
N VAL A 6 3.33 35.13 5.95
CA VAL A 6 4.02 35.53 4.70
C VAL A 6 3.26 36.57 3.88
N LYS A 7 2.05 36.98 4.30
CA LYS A 7 1.19 37.87 3.52
C LYS A 7 0.86 39.18 4.22
N LYS A 8 0.66 39.19 5.55
CA LYS A 8 0.14 40.34 6.30
C LYS A 8 1.24 41.23 6.91
N GLY A 9 0.99 42.55 6.88
CA GLY A 9 1.85 43.56 7.50
C GLY A 9 2.93 44.07 6.57
N ILE A 10 3.57 45.18 6.97
CA ILE A 10 4.60 45.85 6.16
C ILE A 10 5.88 45.03 6.11
N GLN A 11 6.21 44.28 7.18
CA GLN A 11 7.39 43.44 7.27
C GLN A 11 7.36 42.31 6.24
N GLN A 12 6.19 41.85 5.78
CA GLN A 12 6.01 40.83 4.75
C GLN A 12 6.00 41.38 3.32
N ALA A 13 6.30 42.66 3.12
CA ALA A 13 6.43 43.23 1.77
C ALA A 13 7.48 42.52 0.90
N PRO A 14 8.66 42.05 1.42
CA PRO A 14 9.60 41.26 0.64
C PRO A 14 8.99 39.94 0.16
N HIS A 15 8.22 39.24 1.01
CA HIS A 15 7.54 37.98 0.65
C HIS A 15 6.50 38.21 -0.45
N ARG A 16 5.66 39.28 -0.30
CA ARG A 16 4.67 39.62 -1.33
C ARG A 16 5.31 40.02 -2.65
N SER A 17 6.51 40.64 -2.63
CA SER A 17 7.26 40.93 -3.85
C SER A 17 7.60 39.63 -4.62
N LEU A 18 7.92 38.53 -3.92
CA LEU A 18 8.16 37.21 -4.54
C LEU A 18 6.85 36.62 -5.07
N PHE A 19 5.75 36.73 -4.35
CA PHE A 19 4.44 36.31 -4.86
C PHE A 19 4.03 37.09 -6.11
N ASN A 20 4.31 38.42 -6.14
CA ASN A 20 4.08 39.22 -7.34
C ASN A 20 4.92 38.76 -8.53
N ALA A 21 6.17 38.32 -8.30
CA ALA A 21 7.02 37.73 -9.35
C ALA A 21 6.47 36.42 -9.90
N LEU A 22 5.65 35.69 -9.12
CA LEU A 22 4.91 34.51 -9.56
C LEU A 22 3.59 34.85 -10.27
N GLY A 23 3.24 36.14 -10.38
CA GLY A 23 2.02 36.59 -11.04
C GLY A 23 0.78 36.64 -10.14
N PHE A 24 0.91 36.50 -8.82
CA PHE A 24 -0.24 36.60 -7.91
C PHE A 24 -0.74 38.04 -7.81
N THR A 25 -2.07 38.18 -7.86
CA THR A 25 -2.73 39.48 -7.64
C THR A 25 -2.90 39.78 -6.14
N LYS A 26 -3.25 41.01 -5.81
CA LYS A 26 -3.57 41.40 -4.43
C LYS A 26 -4.79 40.64 -3.90
N GLU A 27 -5.79 40.40 -4.75
CA GLU A 27 -7.02 39.71 -4.43
C GLU A 27 -6.71 38.23 -4.08
N GLU A 28 -5.84 37.58 -4.84
CA GLU A 28 -5.39 36.19 -4.56
C GLU A 28 -4.63 36.14 -3.23
N LEU A 29 -3.76 37.08 -2.92
CA LEU A 29 -3.03 37.15 -1.66
C LEU A 29 -3.91 37.44 -0.43
N HIS A 30 -5.12 37.95 -0.61
CA HIS A 30 -6.08 38.11 0.48
C HIS A 30 -6.82 36.80 0.83
N ARG A 31 -6.80 35.80 -0.07
CA ARG A 31 -7.44 34.50 0.12
C ARG A 31 -6.52 33.53 0.86
N PRO A 32 -7.08 32.43 1.42
CA PRO A 32 -6.26 31.34 1.95
C PRO A 32 -5.36 30.73 0.87
N LEU A 33 -4.10 30.42 1.21
CA LEU A 33 -3.18 29.69 0.35
C LEU A 33 -3.39 28.19 0.54
N ILE A 34 -3.83 27.52 -0.52
CA ILE A 34 -4.09 26.08 -0.54
C ILE A 34 -2.98 25.39 -1.31
N GLY A 35 -2.15 24.60 -0.59
CA GLY A 35 -1.13 23.81 -1.22
C GLY A 35 -1.73 22.58 -1.93
N ILE A 36 -1.39 22.36 -3.19
CA ILE A 36 -1.75 21.16 -3.95
C ILE A 36 -0.48 20.35 -4.12
N VAL A 37 -0.41 19.22 -3.44
CA VAL A 37 0.76 18.33 -3.49
C VAL A 37 0.55 17.35 -4.63
N SER A 38 1.25 17.56 -5.74
CA SER A 38 1.10 16.76 -6.95
C SER A 38 2.27 15.80 -7.12
N SER A 39 1.98 14.52 -7.29
CA SER A 39 2.99 13.54 -7.66
C SER A 39 3.05 13.23 -9.16
N TYR A 40 2.56 14.16 -9.98
CA TYR A 40 2.67 14.07 -11.45
C TYR A 40 4.11 13.80 -11.90
N ASN A 41 4.26 12.86 -12.80
CA ASN A 41 5.48 12.60 -13.56
C ASN A 41 5.16 11.75 -14.81
N GLU A 42 6.10 11.63 -15.73
CA GLU A 42 5.94 10.93 -17.01
C GLU A 42 6.50 9.50 -17.01
N ILE A 43 7.00 8.99 -15.87
CA ILE A 43 7.56 7.63 -15.76
C ILE A 43 6.62 6.64 -15.08
N VAL A 44 5.69 7.11 -14.23
CA VAL A 44 4.75 6.26 -13.50
C VAL A 44 3.40 6.28 -14.23
N PRO A 45 2.92 5.16 -14.79
CA PRO A 45 1.63 5.12 -15.51
C PRO A 45 0.45 5.61 -14.69
N GLY A 46 0.48 5.40 -13.36
CA GLY A 46 -0.52 5.90 -12.43
C GLY A 46 -0.48 7.40 -12.18
N HIS A 47 0.55 8.10 -12.64
CA HIS A 47 0.76 9.51 -12.35
C HIS A 47 0.73 10.42 -13.58
N MET A 48 0.80 9.86 -14.78
CA MET A 48 0.87 10.64 -16.02
C MET A 48 -0.35 11.52 -16.30
N ASN A 49 -1.49 11.26 -15.66
CA ASN A 49 -2.74 12.03 -15.79
C ASN A 49 -3.02 12.94 -14.59
N LEU A 50 -2.12 13.00 -13.59
CA LEU A 50 -2.34 13.80 -12.38
C LEU A 50 -2.30 15.30 -12.64
N ASP A 51 -1.68 15.78 -13.71
CA ASP A 51 -1.76 17.15 -14.19
C ASP A 51 -3.21 17.59 -14.38
N LYS A 52 -4.05 16.78 -15.02
CA LYS A 52 -5.49 17.04 -15.25
C LYS A 52 -6.29 17.03 -13.95
N ILE A 53 -5.93 16.12 -13.02
CA ILE A 53 -6.54 16.09 -11.69
C ILE A 53 -6.19 17.35 -10.91
N VAL A 54 -4.93 17.79 -10.93
CA VAL A 54 -4.45 19.02 -10.31
C VAL A 54 -5.16 20.25 -10.86
N ASP A 55 -5.31 20.36 -12.18
CA ASP A 55 -6.05 21.46 -12.81
C ASP A 55 -7.52 21.51 -12.35
N ALA A 56 -8.16 20.35 -12.25
CA ALA A 56 -9.52 20.26 -11.75
C ALA A 56 -9.61 20.68 -10.25
N VAL A 57 -8.65 20.25 -9.42
CA VAL A 57 -8.55 20.70 -8.01
C VAL A 57 -8.38 22.21 -7.92
N LYS A 58 -7.47 22.81 -8.73
CA LYS A 58 -7.25 24.27 -8.76
C LYS A 58 -8.54 25.03 -9.06
N ILE A 59 -9.30 24.54 -10.05
CA ILE A 59 -10.62 25.13 -10.37
C ILE A 59 -11.55 25.05 -9.15
N GLY A 60 -11.64 23.89 -8.49
CA GLY A 60 -12.48 23.72 -7.30
C GLY A 60 -12.10 24.66 -6.16
N VAL A 61 -10.79 24.78 -5.85
CA VAL A 61 -10.27 25.70 -4.83
C VAL A 61 -10.61 27.15 -5.16
N ALA A 62 -10.36 27.57 -6.41
CA ALA A 62 -10.63 28.94 -6.85
C ALA A 62 -12.14 29.28 -6.80
N MET A 63 -13.01 28.35 -7.23
CA MET A 63 -14.48 28.49 -7.14
C MET A 63 -14.95 28.69 -5.70
N ALA A 64 -14.30 28.05 -4.73
CA ALA A 64 -14.63 28.17 -3.31
C ALA A 64 -13.89 29.32 -2.58
N GLY A 65 -13.15 30.18 -3.31
CA GLY A 65 -12.53 31.38 -2.78
C GLY A 65 -11.13 31.19 -2.18
N GLY A 66 -10.45 30.09 -2.47
CA GLY A 66 -9.05 29.85 -2.12
C GLY A 66 -8.08 30.23 -3.25
N THR A 67 -6.81 30.33 -2.93
CA THR A 67 -5.72 30.53 -3.89
C THR A 67 -4.90 29.24 -3.95
N PRO A 68 -4.98 28.45 -5.05
CA PRO A 68 -4.28 27.18 -5.19
C PRO A 68 -2.82 27.39 -5.60
N VAL A 69 -1.90 26.69 -4.93
CA VAL A 69 -0.46 26.70 -5.23
C VAL A 69 0.04 25.26 -5.32
N VAL A 70 0.58 24.86 -6.47
CA VAL A 70 1.06 23.50 -6.71
C VAL A 70 2.52 23.37 -6.32
N PHE A 71 2.88 22.26 -5.66
CA PHE A 71 4.26 21.82 -5.49
C PHE A 71 4.36 20.29 -5.60
N PRO A 72 5.55 19.75 -5.99
CA PRO A 72 5.66 18.34 -6.31
C PRO A 72 5.89 17.44 -5.09
N ALA A 73 5.40 16.21 -5.18
CA ALA A 73 5.93 15.05 -4.47
C ALA A 73 6.54 14.07 -5.47
N ILE A 74 7.55 13.31 -5.06
CA ILE A 74 8.16 12.27 -5.91
C ILE A 74 7.28 11.02 -5.91
N ALA A 75 7.53 10.13 -6.90
CA ALA A 75 6.99 8.78 -6.93
C ALA A 75 7.93 7.85 -7.69
N VAL A 76 7.98 6.59 -7.27
CA VAL A 76 8.63 5.48 -7.98
C VAL A 76 7.53 4.54 -8.48
N CYS A 77 7.69 4.02 -9.69
CA CYS A 77 6.83 2.96 -10.21
C CYS A 77 7.35 1.60 -9.73
N ASP A 78 6.64 0.96 -8.82
CA ASP A 78 7.04 -0.35 -8.30
C ASP A 78 7.11 -1.41 -9.40
N GLY A 79 6.21 -1.37 -10.38
CA GLY A 79 6.23 -2.28 -11.52
C GLY A 79 7.50 -2.15 -12.39
N ILE A 80 7.97 -0.93 -12.66
CA ILE A 80 9.21 -0.69 -13.41
C ILE A 80 10.44 -1.01 -12.56
N ALA A 81 10.37 -0.80 -11.25
CA ALA A 81 11.47 -1.09 -10.32
C ALA A 81 11.59 -2.58 -9.96
N MET A 82 10.57 -3.40 -10.26
CA MET A 82 10.47 -4.80 -9.87
C MET A 82 11.59 -5.66 -10.48
N GLY A 83 12.14 -6.60 -9.69
CA GLY A 83 13.10 -7.58 -10.15
C GLY A 83 14.54 -7.06 -10.35
N HIS A 84 14.86 -5.83 -9.95
CA HIS A 84 16.23 -5.29 -10.02
C HIS A 84 16.53 -4.35 -8.83
N GLN A 85 17.76 -3.79 -8.79
CA GLN A 85 18.23 -2.97 -7.66
C GLN A 85 17.37 -1.70 -7.42
N GLY A 86 16.63 -1.21 -8.42
CA GLY A 86 15.70 -0.09 -8.29
C GLY A 86 14.62 -0.32 -7.24
N MET A 87 14.20 -1.58 -7.01
CA MET A 87 13.15 -1.90 -6.05
C MET A 87 13.52 -1.58 -4.60
N LYS A 88 14.80 -1.51 -4.27
CA LYS A 88 15.30 -1.05 -2.96
C LYS A 88 14.96 0.41 -2.67
N TYR A 89 14.72 1.19 -3.71
CA TYR A 89 14.35 2.61 -3.60
C TYR A 89 12.84 2.84 -3.52
N SER A 90 11.99 1.81 -3.66
CA SER A 90 10.54 1.96 -3.61
C SER A 90 10.07 2.36 -2.20
N LEU A 91 10.16 1.48 -1.20
CA LEU A 91 9.62 1.75 0.14
C LEU A 91 10.22 3.00 0.79
N VAL A 92 11.51 3.21 0.60
CA VAL A 92 12.23 4.34 1.20
C VAL A 92 11.71 5.70 0.71
N THR A 93 11.05 5.73 -0.47
CA THR A 93 10.41 6.97 -0.96
C THR A 93 9.20 7.37 -0.14
N ARG A 94 8.55 6.46 0.57
CA ARG A 94 7.45 6.78 1.49
C ARG A 94 7.90 7.82 2.53
N GLU A 95 9.06 7.62 3.12
CA GLU A 95 9.66 8.55 4.10
C GLU A 95 10.08 9.87 3.42
N LEU A 96 10.77 9.81 2.27
CA LEU A 96 11.17 11.01 1.53
C LEU A 96 9.98 11.86 1.09
N ILE A 97 8.89 11.23 0.69
CA ILE A 97 7.65 11.92 0.31
C ILE A 97 7.06 12.63 1.53
N SER A 98 7.02 11.96 2.67
CA SER A 98 6.53 12.55 3.91
C SER A 98 7.39 13.73 4.34
N ASP A 99 8.70 13.56 4.43
CA ASP A 99 9.66 14.56 4.89
C ASP A 99 9.70 15.79 3.96
N SER A 100 9.76 15.58 2.63
CA SER A 100 9.80 16.68 1.67
C SER A 100 8.48 17.47 1.63
N THR A 101 7.35 16.78 1.77
CA THR A 101 6.03 17.43 1.83
C THR A 101 5.89 18.29 3.09
N GLU A 102 6.32 17.75 4.24
CA GLU A 102 6.37 18.50 5.50
C GLU A 102 7.24 19.76 5.36
N ALA A 103 8.47 19.59 4.85
CA ALA A 103 9.40 20.71 4.68
C ALA A 103 8.81 21.82 3.79
N MET A 104 8.20 21.48 2.66
CA MET A 104 7.55 22.43 1.77
C MET A 104 6.36 23.13 2.43
N ALA A 105 5.47 22.36 3.06
CA ALA A 105 4.27 22.91 3.67
C ALA A 105 4.57 23.83 4.85
N MET A 106 5.55 23.46 5.68
CA MET A 106 5.96 24.27 6.85
C MET A 106 6.72 25.52 6.43
N ALA A 107 7.62 25.44 5.44
CA ALA A 107 8.39 26.58 4.98
C ALA A 107 7.49 27.67 4.34
N HIS A 108 6.45 27.28 3.61
CA HIS A 108 5.61 28.21 2.84
C HIS A 108 4.27 28.54 3.53
N GLN A 109 4.02 27.99 4.72
CA GLN A 109 2.89 28.32 5.60
C GLN A 109 1.50 28.20 4.94
N PHE A 110 1.26 27.10 4.21
CA PHE A 110 -0.06 26.84 3.62
C PHE A 110 -1.15 26.74 4.70
N ASP A 111 -2.35 27.22 4.38
CA ASP A 111 -3.50 27.18 5.28
C ASP A 111 -4.17 25.80 5.29
N ALA A 112 -4.18 25.12 4.13
CA ALA A 112 -4.70 23.78 3.95
C ALA A 112 -4.02 23.08 2.76
N LEU A 113 -4.20 21.76 2.62
CA LEU A 113 -3.57 20.96 1.58
C LEU A 113 -4.57 20.09 0.84
N VAL A 114 -4.39 19.94 -0.47
CA VAL A 114 -5.00 18.88 -1.27
C VAL A 114 -3.88 17.96 -1.74
N MET A 115 -3.94 16.70 -1.33
CA MET A 115 -2.97 15.68 -1.71
C MET A 115 -3.45 14.93 -2.96
N VAL A 116 -2.60 14.87 -3.99
CA VAL A 116 -2.91 14.24 -5.28
C VAL A 116 -1.92 13.10 -5.57
N PRO A 117 -2.06 11.97 -4.84
CA PRO A 117 -1.27 10.75 -5.06
C PRO A 117 -1.92 9.79 -6.04
N ASN A 118 -1.25 8.65 -6.31
CA ASN A 118 -1.93 7.47 -6.87
C ASN A 118 -1.24 6.12 -6.59
N CYS A 119 0.09 6.06 -6.49
CA CYS A 119 0.84 4.80 -6.42
C CYS A 119 1.23 4.35 -5.00
N ASP A 120 1.83 3.17 -4.94
CA ASP A 120 2.06 2.31 -3.77
C ASP A 120 2.65 3.00 -2.54
N LYS A 121 3.68 3.81 -2.73
CA LYS A 121 4.40 4.48 -1.61
C LYS A 121 4.04 5.95 -1.48
N ASN A 122 3.49 6.50 -2.56
CA ASN A 122 3.09 7.90 -2.61
C ASN A 122 1.82 8.17 -1.78
N VAL A 123 0.82 7.27 -1.84
CA VAL A 123 -0.40 7.39 -1.02
C VAL A 123 -0.07 7.34 0.48
N PRO A 124 0.60 6.29 1.00
CA PRO A 124 0.92 6.25 2.43
C PRO A 124 1.90 7.35 2.85
N GLY A 125 2.88 7.72 2.01
CA GLY A 125 3.80 8.81 2.33
C GLY A 125 3.10 10.17 2.50
N LEU A 126 2.13 10.48 1.66
CA LEU A 126 1.34 11.70 1.81
C LEU A 126 0.33 11.62 2.98
N LEU A 127 -0.20 10.43 3.31
CA LEU A 127 -1.01 10.24 4.53
C LEU A 127 -0.19 10.47 5.80
N MET A 128 1.07 9.98 5.83
CA MET A 128 2.02 10.26 6.91
C MET A 128 2.29 11.76 7.03
N ALA A 129 2.56 12.44 5.91
CA ALA A 129 2.76 13.90 5.89
C ALA A 129 1.53 14.66 6.40
N ALA A 130 0.33 14.27 5.97
CA ALA A 130 -0.93 14.90 6.43
C ALA A 130 -1.13 14.74 7.93
N ALA A 131 -0.89 13.53 8.47
CA ALA A 131 -0.98 13.23 9.90
C ALA A 131 0.04 14.05 10.71
N ARG A 132 1.28 14.12 10.24
CA ARG A 132 2.39 14.87 10.89
C ARG A 132 2.12 16.37 10.90
N LEU A 133 1.75 16.95 9.76
CA LEU A 133 1.46 18.37 9.61
C LEU A 133 0.22 18.82 10.39
N ASN A 134 -0.81 17.98 10.43
CA ASN A 134 -2.08 18.22 11.10
C ASN A 134 -2.72 19.58 10.79
N ILE A 135 -2.68 19.97 9.52
CA ILE A 135 -3.46 21.09 8.97
C ILE A 135 -4.60 20.55 8.10
N PRO A 136 -5.71 21.27 7.88
CA PRO A 136 -6.82 20.77 7.08
C PRO A 136 -6.33 20.19 5.76
N THR A 137 -6.67 18.94 5.48
CA THR A 137 -6.14 18.19 4.32
C THR A 137 -7.21 17.25 3.76
N ILE A 138 -7.26 17.14 2.44
CA ILE A 138 -8.11 16.20 1.71
C ILE A 138 -7.29 15.48 0.63
N PHE A 139 -7.66 14.22 0.34
CA PHE A 139 -7.04 13.41 -0.70
C PHE A 139 -7.96 13.28 -1.91
N VAL A 140 -7.37 13.33 -3.10
CA VAL A 140 -7.98 12.92 -4.35
C VAL A 140 -6.95 12.18 -5.18
N SER A 141 -7.13 10.87 -5.32
CA SER A 141 -6.20 9.99 -6.03
C SER A 141 -6.45 10.02 -7.55
N GLY A 142 -5.45 9.59 -8.32
CA GLY A 142 -5.54 9.53 -9.79
C GLY A 142 -6.50 8.47 -10.32
N GLY A 143 -6.85 7.46 -9.52
CA GLY A 143 -7.72 6.35 -9.87
C GLY A 143 -7.02 5.16 -10.53
N PRO A 144 -7.64 3.96 -10.51
CA PRO A 144 -7.12 2.75 -11.12
C PRO A 144 -7.22 2.80 -12.67
N MET A 145 -6.30 2.10 -13.34
CA MET A 145 -6.44 1.79 -14.76
C MET A 145 -7.55 0.74 -14.99
N LEU A 146 -8.09 0.70 -16.20
CA LEU A 146 -8.94 -0.39 -16.63
C LEU A 146 -8.11 -1.66 -16.84
N ALA A 147 -8.71 -2.83 -16.61
CA ALA A 147 -8.08 -4.10 -16.92
C ALA A 147 -7.88 -4.26 -18.43
N GLY A 148 -6.75 -4.85 -18.83
CA GLY A 148 -6.51 -5.25 -20.20
C GLY A 148 -7.41 -6.41 -20.62
N ARG A 149 -7.53 -6.66 -21.93
CA ARG A 149 -8.33 -7.77 -22.45
C ARG A 149 -7.54 -8.59 -23.47
N ILE A 150 -7.45 -9.91 -23.20
CA ILE A 150 -6.82 -10.88 -24.09
C ILE A 150 -7.82 -12.02 -24.30
N LYS A 151 -8.16 -12.28 -25.55
CA LYS A 151 -9.14 -13.32 -25.93
C LYS A 151 -10.48 -13.21 -25.15
N GLY A 152 -10.90 -11.94 -24.83
CA GLY A 152 -12.13 -11.66 -24.08
C GLY A 152 -12.00 -11.66 -22.56
N GLU A 153 -10.93 -12.20 -22.01
CA GLU A 153 -10.68 -12.24 -20.56
C GLU A 153 -9.95 -10.99 -20.06
N LYS A 154 -10.32 -10.50 -18.88
CA LYS A 154 -9.61 -9.41 -18.20
C LYS A 154 -8.24 -9.90 -17.70
N LYS A 155 -7.21 -9.08 -17.91
CA LYS A 155 -5.83 -9.32 -17.52
C LYS A 155 -5.22 -8.07 -16.91
N SER A 156 -4.13 -8.24 -16.17
CA SER A 156 -3.41 -7.13 -15.52
C SER A 156 -1.89 -7.37 -15.57
N LEU A 157 -1.12 -6.45 -15.00
CA LEU A 157 0.33 -6.56 -14.92
C LEU A 157 0.80 -7.87 -14.26
N SER A 158 0.07 -8.41 -13.26
CA SER A 158 0.41 -9.71 -12.67
C SER A 158 0.36 -10.85 -13.68
N SER A 159 -0.63 -10.79 -14.60
CA SER A 159 -0.74 -11.76 -15.69
C SER A 159 0.45 -11.70 -16.66
N MET A 160 1.07 -10.51 -16.83
CA MET A 160 2.30 -10.37 -17.63
C MET A 160 3.50 -11.08 -16.97
N PHE A 161 3.67 -10.91 -15.65
CA PHE A 161 4.72 -11.62 -14.92
C PHE A 161 4.54 -13.16 -14.98
N GLU A 162 3.29 -13.64 -14.87
CA GLU A 162 2.97 -15.06 -15.03
C GLU A 162 3.23 -15.55 -16.46
N ALA A 163 2.95 -14.73 -17.48
CA ALA A 163 3.22 -15.05 -18.89
C ALA A 163 4.72 -15.23 -19.15
N VAL A 164 5.58 -14.39 -18.56
CA VAL A 164 7.04 -14.55 -18.63
C VAL A 164 7.47 -15.89 -18.01
N GLY A 165 6.91 -16.27 -16.86
CA GLY A 165 7.15 -17.58 -16.25
C GLY A 165 6.69 -18.75 -17.13
N ALA A 166 5.50 -18.62 -17.75
CA ALA A 166 4.96 -19.62 -18.66
C ALA A 166 5.81 -19.77 -19.94
N TYR A 167 6.32 -18.67 -20.49
CA TYR A 167 7.27 -18.68 -21.61
C TYR A 167 8.58 -19.40 -21.24
N SER A 168 9.15 -19.07 -20.08
CA SER A 168 10.37 -19.73 -19.58
C SER A 168 10.18 -21.25 -19.38
N ALA A 169 8.96 -21.69 -19.09
CA ALA A 169 8.58 -23.09 -18.96
C ALA A 169 8.14 -23.76 -20.29
N GLY A 170 8.28 -23.06 -21.43
CA GLY A 170 7.90 -23.55 -22.76
C GLY A 170 6.39 -23.72 -22.98
N ARG A 171 5.54 -23.05 -22.19
CA ARG A 171 4.07 -23.14 -22.27
C ARG A 171 3.41 -21.97 -22.98
N MET A 172 4.17 -20.95 -23.36
CA MET A 172 3.77 -19.82 -24.17
C MET A 172 4.81 -19.54 -25.25
N THR A 173 4.37 -18.96 -26.38
CA THR A 173 5.27 -18.48 -27.43
C THR A 173 5.67 -17.03 -27.20
N ALA A 174 6.69 -16.54 -27.91
CA ALA A 174 7.12 -15.14 -27.83
C ALA A 174 6.02 -14.19 -28.33
N GLU A 175 5.29 -14.58 -29.37
CA GLU A 175 4.18 -13.81 -29.94
C GLU A 175 3.01 -13.67 -28.94
N GLU A 176 2.71 -14.71 -28.18
CA GLU A 176 1.71 -14.64 -27.11
C GLU A 176 2.16 -13.72 -25.98
N VAL A 177 3.43 -13.73 -25.60
CA VAL A 177 4.01 -12.80 -24.62
C VAL A 177 3.92 -11.35 -25.11
N GLU A 178 4.23 -11.10 -26.38
CA GLU A 178 4.08 -9.77 -27.01
C GLU A 178 2.63 -9.28 -27.03
N GLU A 179 1.66 -10.17 -27.24
CA GLU A 179 0.23 -9.82 -27.11
C GLU A 179 -0.11 -9.35 -25.70
N TYR A 180 0.42 -10.03 -24.65
CA TYR A 180 0.25 -9.63 -23.26
C TYR A 180 0.89 -8.27 -23.00
N GLU A 181 2.14 -8.07 -23.42
CA GLU A 181 2.89 -6.82 -23.27
C GLU A 181 2.11 -5.61 -23.80
N ASN A 182 1.50 -5.74 -24.96
CA ASN A 182 0.76 -4.66 -25.60
C ASN A 182 -0.63 -4.39 -25.01
N LYS A 183 -1.23 -5.33 -24.24
CA LYS A 183 -2.66 -5.25 -23.88
C LYS A 183 -2.98 -5.23 -22.39
N VAL A 184 -2.11 -5.73 -21.51
CA VAL A 184 -2.46 -5.92 -20.09
C VAL A 184 -2.54 -4.61 -19.29
N CYS A 185 -1.82 -3.57 -19.70
CA CYS A 185 -1.88 -2.22 -19.12
C CYS A 185 -2.62 -1.30 -20.11
N ALA A 186 -3.94 -1.31 -20.05
CA ALA A 186 -4.77 -0.74 -21.11
C ALA A 186 -4.89 0.79 -21.07
N THR A 187 -4.75 1.42 -19.90
CA THR A 187 -4.95 2.88 -19.72
C THR A 187 -3.95 3.44 -18.72
N CYS A 188 -3.92 4.77 -18.58
CA CYS A 188 -3.29 5.39 -17.41
C CYS A 188 -4.07 5.03 -16.13
N GLY A 189 -3.45 5.21 -14.98
CA GLY A 189 -3.99 4.90 -13.66
C GLY A 189 -3.07 4.01 -12.85
N SER A 190 -3.37 3.81 -11.57
CA SER A 190 -2.75 2.77 -10.76
C SER A 190 -3.11 1.38 -11.28
N CYS A 191 -2.54 0.31 -10.73
CA CYS A 191 -2.83 -1.05 -11.17
C CYS A 191 -4.34 -1.34 -11.22
N SER A 192 -4.78 -2.24 -12.12
CA SER A 192 -6.21 -2.59 -12.26
C SER A 192 -6.75 -3.54 -11.18
N GLY A 193 -5.88 -4.27 -10.45
CA GLY A 193 -6.27 -5.19 -9.37
C GLY A 193 -6.18 -4.57 -7.98
N MET A 194 -6.57 -5.34 -6.94
CA MET A 194 -6.45 -4.96 -5.53
C MET A 194 -5.01 -5.19 -5.03
N TYR A 195 -4.08 -4.45 -5.63
CA TYR A 195 -2.68 -4.38 -5.26
C TYR A 195 -2.44 -3.23 -4.30
N THR A 196 -1.19 -2.92 -3.95
CA THR A 196 -0.89 -1.97 -2.88
C THR A 196 -1.45 -0.56 -3.14
N ALA A 197 -1.30 -0.02 -4.35
CA ALA A 197 -1.81 1.31 -4.70
C ALA A 197 -3.32 1.43 -4.44
N ASN A 198 -4.11 0.50 -4.97
CA ASN A 198 -5.56 0.50 -4.83
C ASN A 198 -6.01 0.17 -3.41
N SER A 199 -5.31 -0.72 -2.71
CA SER A 199 -5.53 -0.96 -1.28
C SER A 199 -5.43 0.34 -0.49
N MET A 200 -4.33 1.07 -0.65
CA MET A 200 -4.14 2.32 0.09
C MET A 200 -5.10 3.44 -0.36
N ASN A 201 -5.45 3.51 -1.66
CA ASN A 201 -6.44 4.46 -2.15
C ASN A 201 -7.85 4.18 -1.59
N CYS A 202 -8.25 2.91 -1.49
CA CYS A 202 -9.51 2.50 -0.86
C CYS A 202 -9.48 2.79 0.66
N LEU A 203 -8.39 2.44 1.35
CA LEU A 203 -8.27 2.68 2.79
C LEU A 203 -8.19 4.18 3.13
N THR A 204 -7.68 5.02 2.24
CA THR A 204 -7.77 6.49 2.38
C THR A 204 -9.23 6.96 2.46
N GLU A 205 -10.10 6.37 1.65
CA GLU A 205 -11.55 6.63 1.68
C GLU A 205 -12.19 6.12 2.98
N VAL A 206 -11.81 4.91 3.43
CA VAL A 206 -12.32 4.29 4.66
C VAL A 206 -11.92 5.07 5.92
N ILE A 207 -10.65 5.49 6.01
CA ILE A 207 -10.16 6.33 7.13
C ILE A 207 -10.94 7.65 7.19
N GLY A 208 -11.49 8.09 6.06
CA GLY A 208 -12.26 9.32 5.97
C GLY A 208 -11.48 10.51 5.40
N MET A 209 -10.30 10.28 4.79
CA MET A 209 -9.45 11.34 4.21
C MET A 209 -9.72 11.61 2.73
N GLY A 210 -10.53 10.78 2.06
CA GLY A 210 -10.98 10.92 0.68
C GLY A 210 -12.49 10.95 0.55
N LEU A 211 -13.00 11.51 -0.53
CA LEU A 211 -14.43 11.47 -0.87
C LEU A 211 -14.81 10.09 -1.44
N LYS A 212 -16.12 9.77 -1.44
CA LYS A 212 -16.67 8.55 -2.03
C LYS A 212 -16.15 8.35 -3.47
N GLY A 213 -15.63 7.16 -3.74
CA GLY A 213 -15.08 6.81 -5.05
C GLY A 213 -13.61 7.19 -5.24
N ASN A 214 -12.96 7.75 -4.20
CA ASN A 214 -11.54 8.08 -4.26
C ASN A 214 -10.68 6.88 -4.68
N GLY A 215 -10.95 5.70 -4.11
CA GLY A 215 -10.18 4.48 -4.39
C GLY A 215 -10.63 3.73 -5.64
N THR A 216 -11.84 3.97 -6.17
CA THR A 216 -12.45 3.04 -7.14
C THR A 216 -12.82 3.65 -8.49
N ILE A 217 -13.17 4.93 -8.59
CA ILE A 217 -13.48 5.56 -9.88
C ILE A 217 -12.28 5.40 -10.82
N PRO A 218 -12.43 4.77 -12.01
CA PRO A 218 -11.32 4.62 -12.95
C PRO A 218 -10.70 5.97 -13.37
N ALA A 219 -9.39 5.95 -13.60
CA ALA A 219 -8.60 7.16 -13.94
C ALA A 219 -9.10 7.90 -15.18
N VAL A 220 -9.63 7.15 -16.15
CA VAL A 220 -10.09 7.66 -17.45
C VAL A 220 -11.54 8.14 -17.46
N TYR A 221 -12.28 7.96 -16.35
CA TYR A 221 -13.69 8.37 -16.28
C TYR A 221 -13.83 9.87 -15.97
N SER A 222 -14.78 10.54 -16.65
CA SER A 222 -15.06 11.96 -16.40
C SER A 222 -15.46 12.26 -14.96
N GLU A 223 -15.98 11.27 -14.26
CA GLU A 223 -16.32 11.37 -12.83
C GLU A 223 -15.10 11.64 -11.96
N ARG A 224 -13.92 11.11 -12.31
CA ARG A 224 -12.66 11.41 -11.63
C ARG A 224 -12.35 12.90 -11.62
N ILE A 225 -12.61 13.60 -12.74
CA ILE A 225 -12.44 15.05 -12.84
C ILE A 225 -13.46 15.81 -11.99
N ARG A 226 -14.73 15.33 -11.94
CA ARG A 226 -15.75 15.92 -11.05
C ARG A 226 -15.37 15.76 -9.58
N LEU A 227 -14.88 14.56 -9.19
CA LEU A 227 -14.39 14.31 -7.83
C LEU A 227 -13.25 15.24 -7.45
N ALA A 228 -12.30 15.50 -8.36
CA ALA A 228 -11.18 16.40 -8.14
C ALA A 228 -11.65 17.84 -7.88
N LYS A 229 -12.62 18.34 -8.66
CA LYS A 229 -13.21 19.66 -8.41
C LYS A 229 -13.93 19.73 -7.05
N GLN A 230 -14.68 18.66 -6.71
CA GLN A 230 -15.37 18.55 -5.42
C GLN A 230 -14.38 18.57 -4.25
N ALA A 231 -13.25 17.85 -4.35
CA ALA A 231 -12.20 17.87 -3.34
C ALA A 231 -11.60 19.27 -3.19
N GLY A 232 -11.38 19.98 -4.31
CA GLY A 232 -10.90 21.37 -4.31
C GLY A 232 -11.88 22.34 -3.65
N MET A 233 -13.18 22.15 -3.80
CA MET A 233 -14.18 22.94 -3.07
C MET A 233 -14.24 22.55 -1.59
N LYS A 234 -14.19 21.26 -1.30
CA LYS A 234 -14.33 20.70 0.05
C LYS A 234 -13.21 21.12 1.00
N ILE A 235 -11.98 21.31 0.50
CA ILE A 235 -10.87 21.75 1.35
C ILE A 235 -11.14 23.10 1.99
N MET A 236 -11.88 23.98 1.33
CA MET A 236 -12.24 25.30 1.87
C MET A 236 -13.23 25.16 3.05
N GLU A 237 -14.19 24.24 2.97
CA GLU A 237 -15.09 23.93 4.09
C GLU A 237 -14.33 23.32 5.28
N LEU A 238 -13.35 22.41 5.01
CA LEU A 238 -12.51 21.84 6.05
C LEU A 238 -11.68 22.90 6.76
N LEU A 239 -11.14 23.86 6.01
CA LEU A 239 -10.39 24.97 6.56
C LEU A 239 -11.29 25.86 7.45
N GLU A 240 -12.49 26.21 6.98
CA GLU A 240 -13.46 27.00 7.74
C GLU A 240 -13.87 26.32 9.04
N LYS A 241 -14.16 25.02 8.99
CA LYS A 241 -14.56 24.20 10.15
C LYS A 241 -13.37 23.75 11.01
N ASN A 242 -12.15 24.01 10.55
CA ASN A 242 -10.90 23.57 11.18
C ASN A 242 -10.85 22.06 11.45
N ILE A 243 -11.36 21.24 10.51
CA ILE A 243 -11.27 19.78 10.57
C ILE A 243 -9.90 19.37 10.06
N ARG A 244 -9.13 18.68 10.90
CA ARG A 244 -7.72 18.33 10.66
C ARG A 244 -7.53 16.81 10.54
N PRO A 245 -6.41 16.34 9.94
CA PRO A 245 -6.16 14.91 9.81
C PRO A 245 -6.25 14.12 11.11
N ARG A 246 -5.73 14.62 12.23
CA ARG A 246 -5.78 13.89 13.51
C ARG A 246 -7.16 13.86 14.17
N ASP A 247 -8.10 14.72 13.73
CA ASP A 247 -9.50 14.62 14.14
C ASP A 247 -10.19 13.44 13.44
N ILE A 248 -9.68 13.03 12.27
CA ILE A 248 -10.20 11.96 11.42
C ILE A 248 -9.43 10.65 11.63
N MET A 249 -8.11 10.71 11.66
CA MET A 249 -7.20 9.56 11.79
C MET A 249 -7.12 9.07 13.23
N THR A 250 -8.27 8.70 13.80
CA THR A 250 -8.37 8.15 15.16
C THR A 250 -8.07 6.65 15.16
N ARG A 251 -7.89 6.04 16.34
CA ARG A 251 -7.72 4.60 16.48
C ARG A 251 -8.87 3.83 15.83
N GLU A 252 -10.11 4.28 16.05
CA GLU A 252 -11.32 3.68 15.51
C GLU A 252 -11.38 3.78 13.97
N ALA A 253 -10.84 4.85 13.37
CA ALA A 253 -10.72 4.98 11.92
C ALA A 253 -9.73 3.95 11.34
N PHE A 254 -8.62 3.68 12.03
CA PHE A 254 -7.70 2.60 11.64
C PHE A 254 -8.32 1.21 11.86
N ILE A 255 -9.16 1.02 12.88
CA ILE A 255 -9.94 -0.23 13.04
C ILE A 255 -10.92 -0.42 11.88
N ASN A 256 -11.61 0.64 11.44
CA ASN A 256 -12.44 0.59 10.23
C ASN A 256 -11.59 0.23 8.99
N ALA A 257 -10.40 0.85 8.85
CA ALA A 257 -9.50 0.55 7.75
C ALA A 257 -9.09 -0.92 7.73
N LEU A 258 -8.66 -1.49 8.87
CA LEU A 258 -8.33 -2.91 8.99
C LEU A 258 -9.54 -3.81 8.71
N THR A 259 -10.74 -3.44 9.18
CA THR A 259 -11.96 -4.21 8.92
C THR A 259 -12.27 -4.27 7.42
N VAL A 260 -12.21 -3.14 6.72
CA VAL A 260 -12.45 -3.11 5.27
C VAL A 260 -11.32 -3.77 4.49
N ASP A 261 -10.07 -3.65 4.96
CA ASP A 261 -8.90 -4.35 4.44
C ASP A 261 -9.11 -5.88 4.40
N MET A 262 -9.61 -6.45 5.51
CA MET A 262 -9.97 -7.87 5.63
C MET A 262 -11.11 -8.26 4.68
N ALA A 263 -12.12 -7.41 4.55
CA ALA A 263 -13.28 -7.69 3.70
C ALA A 263 -12.96 -7.61 2.20
N LEU A 264 -12.11 -6.68 1.79
CA LEU A 264 -11.65 -6.52 0.40
C LEU A 264 -10.55 -7.54 0.03
N GLY A 265 -9.82 -8.09 1.00
CA GLY A 265 -8.61 -8.87 0.75
C GLY A 265 -7.53 -8.03 0.09
N CYS A 266 -7.14 -6.93 0.73
CA CYS A 266 -6.14 -5.99 0.25
C CYS A 266 -4.72 -6.58 0.16
N SER A 267 -3.74 -5.76 -0.17
CA SER A 267 -2.32 -6.14 -0.19
C SER A 267 -1.76 -6.30 1.22
N THR A 268 -0.88 -7.28 1.43
CA THR A 268 -0.12 -7.43 2.69
C THR A 268 0.65 -6.16 3.07
N ASN A 269 0.97 -5.30 2.12
CA ASN A 269 1.65 -4.02 2.37
C ASN A 269 0.83 -3.05 3.24
N THR A 270 -0.49 -3.22 3.35
CA THR A 270 -1.33 -2.44 4.29
C THR A 270 -0.91 -2.65 5.73
N MET A 271 -0.45 -3.88 6.09
CA MET A 271 0.09 -4.20 7.41
C MET A 271 1.43 -3.51 7.71
N LEU A 272 2.07 -2.92 6.71
CA LEU A 272 3.24 -2.07 6.85
C LEU A 272 2.85 -0.58 6.87
N HIS A 273 1.92 -0.18 6.00
CA HIS A 273 1.60 1.24 5.80
C HIS A 273 0.63 1.79 6.84
N LEU A 274 -0.38 1.03 7.28
CA LEU A 274 -1.31 1.49 8.31
C LEU A 274 -0.61 1.78 9.65
N PRO A 275 0.28 0.91 10.18
CA PRO A 275 1.08 1.25 11.37
C PRO A 275 1.95 2.49 11.20
N ALA A 276 2.55 2.69 10.01
CA ALA A 276 3.37 3.86 9.74
C ALA A 276 2.55 5.17 9.73
N ILE A 277 1.36 5.15 9.15
CA ILE A 277 0.45 6.31 9.14
C ILE A 277 -0.09 6.57 10.55
N ALA A 278 -0.46 5.52 11.29
CA ALA A 278 -0.93 5.61 12.66
C ALA A 278 0.13 6.23 13.58
N TYR A 279 1.38 5.81 13.42
CA TYR A 279 2.52 6.40 14.16
C TYR A 279 2.59 7.92 13.98
N GLU A 280 2.50 8.41 12.75
CA GLU A 280 2.51 9.86 12.47
C GLU A 280 1.25 10.58 12.97
N ALA A 281 0.15 9.86 13.08
CA ALA A 281 -1.08 10.39 13.69
C ALA A 281 -1.04 10.41 15.23
N GLY A 282 -0.02 9.81 15.85
CA GLY A 282 0.08 9.62 17.29
C GLY A 282 -0.83 8.51 17.83
N VAL A 283 -1.19 7.54 16.98
CA VAL A 283 -2.03 6.40 17.32
C VAL A 283 -1.17 5.14 17.42
N ASP A 284 -1.25 4.46 18.56
CA ASP A 284 -0.63 3.14 18.74
C ASP A 284 -1.47 2.07 18.02
N LEU A 285 -0.96 1.57 16.90
CA LEU A 285 -1.57 0.52 16.09
C LEU A 285 -0.58 -0.64 15.94
N ASN A 286 -0.73 -1.64 16.81
CA ASN A 286 0.02 -2.89 16.68
C ASN A 286 -0.66 -3.82 15.66
N ILE A 287 0.11 -4.45 14.77
CA ILE A 287 -0.39 -5.42 13.79
C ILE A 287 -1.01 -6.67 14.44
N ASP A 288 -0.75 -6.93 15.71
CA ASP A 288 -1.33 -8.05 16.45
C ASP A 288 -2.86 -8.03 16.48
N ILE A 289 -3.46 -6.85 16.43
CA ILE A 289 -4.93 -6.69 16.36
C ILE A 289 -5.51 -7.21 15.03
N ALA A 290 -4.68 -7.37 13.99
CA ALA A 290 -5.15 -7.77 12.66
C ALA A 290 -5.84 -9.14 12.66
N ASN A 291 -5.33 -10.11 13.43
CA ASN A 291 -5.95 -11.43 13.52
C ASN A 291 -7.32 -11.38 14.22
N GLU A 292 -7.44 -10.62 15.31
CA GLU A 292 -8.73 -10.41 15.99
C GLU A 292 -9.78 -9.80 15.05
N ILE A 293 -9.35 -8.80 14.25
CA ILE A 293 -10.23 -8.17 13.26
C ILE A 293 -10.56 -9.16 12.13
N SER A 294 -9.57 -9.93 11.65
CA SER A 294 -9.75 -10.95 10.62
C SER A 294 -10.77 -12.02 11.04
N GLU A 295 -10.71 -12.51 12.28
CA GLU A 295 -11.63 -13.52 12.81
C GLU A 295 -13.10 -13.09 12.76
N ARG A 296 -13.39 -11.82 13.03
CA ARG A 296 -14.75 -11.29 13.06
C ARG A 296 -15.22 -10.69 11.75
N THR A 297 -14.33 -10.50 10.77
CA THR A 297 -14.61 -9.81 9.51
C THR A 297 -14.63 -10.79 8.35
N PRO A 298 -15.77 -11.03 7.69
CA PRO A 298 -15.83 -11.90 6.54
C PRO A 298 -15.13 -11.27 5.32
N ASN A 299 -14.52 -12.10 4.47
CA ASN A 299 -14.00 -11.66 3.18
C ASN A 299 -15.15 -11.60 2.17
N LEU A 300 -15.45 -10.41 1.67
CA LEU A 300 -16.59 -10.13 0.79
C LEU A 300 -16.21 -10.00 -0.69
N CYS A 301 -14.94 -9.80 -1.01
CA CYS A 301 -14.48 -9.54 -2.37
C CYS A 301 -13.29 -10.43 -2.74
N HIS A 302 -13.33 -10.98 -3.97
CA HIS A 302 -12.21 -11.71 -4.58
C HIS A 302 -11.72 -10.95 -5.82
N LEU A 303 -11.10 -9.80 -5.58
CA LEU A 303 -10.47 -8.99 -6.62
C LEU A 303 -9.12 -9.59 -7.02
N ALA A 304 -8.70 -9.38 -8.28
CA ALA A 304 -7.37 -9.80 -8.74
C ALA A 304 -6.26 -9.33 -7.75
N PRO A 305 -5.31 -10.21 -7.34
CA PRO A 305 -5.01 -11.54 -7.86
C PRO A 305 -5.82 -12.69 -7.23
N ALA A 306 -6.66 -12.45 -6.21
CA ALA A 306 -7.41 -13.49 -5.50
C ALA A 306 -8.56 -14.08 -6.34
N GLY A 307 -9.09 -13.32 -7.30
CA GLY A 307 -10.19 -13.71 -8.17
C GLY A 307 -10.18 -13.01 -9.53
N PRO A 308 -11.25 -13.18 -10.31
CA PRO A 308 -11.33 -12.71 -11.70
C PRO A 308 -11.82 -11.25 -11.84
N THR A 309 -12.25 -10.61 -10.76
CA THR A 309 -12.79 -9.24 -10.75
C THR A 309 -11.69 -8.21 -10.53
N TYR A 310 -11.92 -6.99 -11.00
CA TYR A 310 -10.95 -5.90 -10.97
C TYR A 310 -11.53 -4.65 -10.32
N MET A 311 -10.75 -3.57 -10.23
CA MET A 311 -11.18 -2.33 -9.56
C MET A 311 -12.37 -1.66 -10.25
N GLU A 312 -12.46 -1.75 -11.58
CA GLU A 312 -13.61 -1.26 -12.35
C GLU A 312 -14.90 -1.99 -11.96
N ASP A 313 -14.82 -3.32 -11.70
CA ASP A 313 -15.97 -4.11 -11.25
C ASP A 313 -16.40 -3.71 -9.84
N LEU A 314 -15.44 -3.48 -8.94
CA LEU A 314 -15.74 -2.99 -7.60
C LEU A 314 -16.41 -1.61 -7.64
N TYR A 315 -15.96 -0.72 -8.52
CA TYR A 315 -16.60 0.59 -8.71
C TYR A 315 -18.05 0.42 -9.15
N GLU A 316 -18.31 -0.39 -10.18
CA GLU A 316 -19.66 -0.65 -10.71
C GLU A 316 -20.57 -1.36 -9.70
N ALA A 317 -19.99 -2.21 -8.83
CA ALA A 317 -20.72 -2.91 -7.76
C ALA A 317 -21.10 -2.01 -6.57
N GLY A 318 -20.70 -0.72 -6.56
CA GLY A 318 -21.04 0.25 -5.51
C GLY A 318 -19.85 0.78 -4.73
N GLY A 319 -18.65 0.27 -4.98
CA GLY A 319 -17.39 0.76 -4.42
C GLY A 319 -17.22 0.49 -2.92
N VAL A 320 -16.24 1.17 -2.33
CA VAL A 320 -15.82 0.98 -0.94
C VAL A 320 -16.96 1.26 0.05
N TYR A 321 -17.77 2.29 -0.17
CA TYR A 321 -18.86 2.63 0.74
C TYR A 321 -19.98 1.58 0.73
N ALA A 322 -20.21 0.87 -0.37
CA ALA A 322 -21.13 -0.27 -0.40
C ALA A 322 -20.59 -1.43 0.46
N VAL A 323 -19.30 -1.72 0.40
CA VAL A 323 -18.65 -2.72 1.27
C VAL A 323 -18.77 -2.31 2.75
N MET A 324 -18.50 -1.04 3.07
CA MET A 324 -18.64 -0.53 4.45
C MET A 324 -20.09 -0.65 4.96
N ASN A 325 -21.06 -0.31 4.12
CA ASN A 325 -22.47 -0.44 4.51
C ASN A 325 -22.90 -1.90 4.66
N GLU A 326 -22.38 -2.81 3.84
CA GLU A 326 -22.60 -4.25 3.97
C GLU A 326 -22.05 -4.78 5.31
N LEU A 327 -20.82 -4.39 5.67
CA LEU A 327 -20.20 -4.72 6.96
C LEU A 327 -20.97 -4.11 8.16
N ASN A 328 -21.52 -2.90 7.97
CA ASN A 328 -22.28 -2.21 9.01
C ASN A 328 -23.59 -2.93 9.39
N LYS A 329 -24.15 -3.78 8.52
CA LYS A 329 -25.33 -4.62 8.85
C LYS A 329 -25.08 -5.52 10.07
N LYS A 330 -23.83 -5.84 10.38
CA LYS A 330 -23.42 -6.59 11.58
C LYS A 330 -22.67 -5.73 12.61
N GLY A 331 -22.73 -4.41 12.49
CA GLY A 331 -22.11 -3.48 13.45
C GLY A 331 -20.57 -3.54 13.44
N LEU A 332 -19.95 -3.90 12.31
CA LEU A 332 -18.50 -4.04 12.20
C LEU A 332 -17.79 -2.71 11.89
N ILE A 333 -18.54 -1.64 11.62
CA ILE A 333 -18.02 -0.31 11.27
C ILE A 333 -18.34 0.68 12.39
N ASN A 334 -17.33 1.44 12.82
CA ASN A 334 -17.53 2.59 13.71
C ASN A 334 -18.13 3.75 12.88
N THR A 335 -19.39 4.07 13.11
CA THR A 335 -20.18 4.97 12.26
C THR A 335 -20.11 6.44 12.65
N ASP A 336 -19.73 6.76 13.90
CA ASP A 336 -19.81 8.12 14.45
C ASP A 336 -18.57 8.99 14.17
N LEU A 337 -17.59 8.43 13.42
CA LEU A 337 -16.31 9.10 13.11
C LEU A 337 -16.51 10.18 12.05
N ILE A 338 -15.94 11.36 12.30
CA ILE A 338 -15.94 12.47 11.34
C ILE A 338 -15.03 12.17 10.14
N THR A 339 -15.40 12.68 8.98
CA THR A 339 -14.63 12.52 7.75
C THR A 339 -14.41 13.88 7.04
N VAL A 340 -13.61 13.88 5.97
CA VAL A 340 -13.41 15.07 5.11
C VAL A 340 -14.70 15.58 4.43
N THR A 341 -15.79 14.80 4.47
CA THR A 341 -17.09 15.29 3.99
C THR A 341 -17.72 16.31 4.96
N GLY A 342 -17.20 16.42 6.18
CA GLY A 342 -17.83 17.17 7.28
C GLY A 342 -19.04 16.46 7.88
N LYS A 343 -19.23 15.17 7.54
CA LYS A 343 -20.26 14.25 8.04
C LYS A 343 -19.59 13.03 8.65
N THR A 344 -20.38 12.26 9.40
CA THR A 344 -19.91 10.99 9.97
C THR A 344 -19.82 9.89 8.90
N VAL A 345 -19.08 8.82 9.22
CA VAL A 345 -19.01 7.60 8.41
C VAL A 345 -20.41 7.05 8.15
N GLY A 346 -21.23 6.93 9.20
CA GLY A 346 -22.60 6.43 9.09
C GLY A 346 -23.47 7.25 8.15
N GLU A 347 -23.41 8.58 8.23
CA GLU A 347 -24.14 9.46 7.32
C GLU A 347 -23.70 9.29 5.86
N ASN A 348 -22.41 9.00 5.64
CA ASN A 348 -21.85 8.83 4.29
C ASN A 348 -22.25 7.48 3.66
N ILE A 349 -22.33 6.41 4.43
CA ILE A 349 -22.53 5.05 3.89
C ILE A 349 -23.98 4.58 3.88
N LYS A 350 -24.89 5.19 4.65
CA LYS A 350 -26.27 4.71 4.91
C LYS A 350 -27.10 4.40 3.66
N ASP A 351 -26.89 5.15 2.57
CA ASP A 351 -27.63 5.01 1.32
C ASP A 351 -26.79 4.30 0.22
N CYS A 352 -25.62 3.75 0.58
CA CYS A 352 -24.74 3.05 -0.33
C CYS A 352 -25.07 1.55 -0.34
N VAL A 353 -25.56 1.06 -1.48
CA VAL A 353 -25.99 -0.33 -1.64
C VAL A 353 -25.04 -1.11 -2.55
N VAL A 354 -24.97 -2.40 -2.35
CA VAL A 354 -24.31 -3.32 -3.27
C VAL A 354 -25.19 -3.46 -4.51
N LEU A 355 -24.59 -3.20 -5.69
CA LEU A 355 -25.27 -3.27 -6.98
C LEU A 355 -24.99 -4.60 -7.71
N ASP A 356 -23.89 -5.28 -7.36
CA ASP A 356 -23.51 -6.59 -7.90
C ASP A 356 -22.98 -7.49 -6.77
N TYR A 357 -23.76 -8.50 -6.43
CA TYR A 357 -23.42 -9.48 -5.39
C TYR A 357 -22.45 -10.57 -5.86
N GLU A 358 -22.08 -10.64 -7.13
CA GLU A 358 -21.01 -11.49 -7.60
C GLU A 358 -19.63 -10.85 -7.33
N VAL A 359 -19.58 -9.51 -7.26
CA VAL A 359 -18.35 -8.75 -6.95
C VAL A 359 -18.21 -8.49 -5.45
N ILE A 360 -19.28 -8.01 -4.80
CA ILE A 360 -19.34 -7.77 -3.35
C ILE A 360 -20.35 -8.75 -2.76
N ARG A 361 -19.89 -9.83 -2.16
CA ARG A 361 -20.76 -10.85 -1.54
C ARG A 361 -21.58 -10.29 -0.39
N PRO A 362 -22.82 -10.78 -0.21
CA PRO A 362 -23.60 -10.48 1.00
C PRO A 362 -22.85 -10.92 2.25
N ILE A 363 -22.97 -10.17 3.34
CA ILE A 363 -22.29 -10.47 4.60
C ILE A 363 -22.69 -11.84 5.19
N ASP A 364 -23.88 -12.33 4.85
CA ASP A 364 -24.35 -13.65 5.27
C ASP A 364 -23.94 -14.81 4.34
N ASN A 365 -23.35 -14.47 3.17
CA ASN A 365 -22.81 -15.45 2.21
C ASN A 365 -21.45 -14.99 1.65
N PRO A 366 -20.41 -14.80 2.51
CA PRO A 366 -19.11 -14.32 2.11
C PRO A 366 -18.31 -15.40 1.37
N TYR A 367 -17.20 -15.00 0.72
CA TYR A 367 -16.19 -15.93 0.20
C TYR A 367 -15.50 -16.71 1.31
N SER A 368 -15.22 -16.04 2.44
CA SER A 368 -14.68 -16.65 3.66
C SER A 368 -15.31 -15.98 4.88
N LYS A 369 -15.51 -16.77 5.95
CA LYS A 369 -15.99 -16.25 7.23
C LYS A 369 -14.96 -15.39 7.95
N THR A 370 -13.69 -15.52 7.60
CA THR A 370 -12.58 -14.75 8.14
C THR A 370 -11.96 -13.86 7.06
N GLY A 371 -11.18 -12.86 7.48
CA GLY A 371 -10.59 -11.86 6.60
C GLY A 371 -9.56 -12.39 5.62
N GLY A 372 -9.28 -11.57 4.61
CA GLY A 372 -8.36 -11.91 3.53
C GLY A 372 -6.87 -11.84 3.89
N ILE A 373 -6.50 -11.32 5.07
CA ILE A 373 -5.12 -11.20 5.55
C ILE A 373 -4.97 -11.92 6.89
N ALA A 374 -3.81 -12.54 7.12
CA ALA A 374 -3.43 -13.16 8.38
C ALA A 374 -2.00 -12.77 8.77
N VAL A 375 -1.77 -12.63 10.10
CA VAL A 375 -0.45 -12.41 10.70
C VAL A 375 -0.06 -13.71 11.41
N LEU A 376 0.97 -14.40 10.90
CA LEU A 376 1.44 -15.67 11.45
C LEU A 376 2.53 -15.42 12.48
N LYS A 377 2.48 -16.11 13.62
CA LYS A 377 3.48 -16.06 14.69
C LYS A 377 4.02 -17.44 15.02
N GLY A 378 5.21 -17.49 15.57
CA GLY A 378 5.88 -18.71 15.99
C GLY A 378 7.37 -18.49 16.15
N ASN A 379 8.12 -19.59 16.35
CA ASN A 379 9.55 -19.46 16.56
C ASN A 379 10.29 -18.87 15.35
N LEU A 380 9.74 -19.04 14.13
CA LEU A 380 10.31 -18.46 12.92
C LEU A 380 10.06 -16.95 12.80
N ALA A 381 8.89 -16.48 13.20
CA ALA A 381 8.46 -15.09 13.13
C ALA A 381 7.82 -14.66 14.47
N PRO A 382 8.59 -14.48 15.55
CA PRO A 382 8.03 -14.13 16.86
C PRO A 382 7.30 -12.77 16.86
N ASP A 383 7.75 -11.82 16.02
CA ASP A 383 7.12 -10.51 15.87
C ASP A 383 6.13 -10.46 14.69
N GLY A 384 5.90 -11.60 14.02
CA GLY A 384 4.91 -11.79 12.98
C GLY A 384 5.48 -11.91 11.56
N GLY A 385 4.70 -12.58 10.72
CA GLY A 385 4.85 -12.63 9.26
C GLY A 385 3.47 -12.50 8.63
N VAL A 386 3.34 -11.83 7.50
CA VAL A 386 2.05 -11.46 6.91
C VAL A 386 1.78 -12.26 5.64
N VAL A 387 0.57 -12.81 5.52
CA VAL A 387 0.12 -13.55 4.33
C VAL A 387 -1.23 -13.03 3.82
N LYS A 388 -1.39 -12.96 2.50
CA LYS A 388 -2.68 -12.72 1.82
C LYS A 388 -3.44 -14.04 1.73
N ARG A 389 -4.16 -14.39 2.80
CA ARG A 389 -4.91 -15.64 2.92
C ARG A 389 -5.94 -15.83 1.80
N SER A 390 -6.59 -14.75 1.36
CA SER A 390 -7.57 -14.79 0.26
C SER A 390 -7.01 -15.20 -1.10
N ALA A 391 -5.68 -15.19 -1.27
CA ALA A 391 -5.00 -15.61 -2.50
C ALA A 391 -4.28 -16.96 -2.37
N VAL A 392 -4.53 -17.69 -1.27
CA VAL A 392 -3.94 -19.01 -1.00
C VAL A 392 -4.95 -20.11 -1.35
N ALA A 393 -4.49 -21.13 -2.07
CA ALA A 393 -5.31 -22.31 -2.37
C ALA A 393 -5.64 -23.08 -1.09
N PRO A 394 -6.86 -23.63 -0.94
CA PRO A 394 -7.28 -24.29 0.30
C PRO A 394 -6.32 -25.37 0.80
N GLU A 395 -5.72 -26.14 -0.11
CA GLU A 395 -4.73 -27.17 0.19
C GLU A 395 -3.41 -26.65 0.74
N MET A 396 -3.12 -25.34 0.55
CA MET A 396 -1.90 -24.68 1.01
C MET A 396 -2.10 -23.83 2.29
N LEU A 397 -3.30 -23.81 2.86
CA LEU A 397 -3.55 -23.14 4.15
C LEU A 397 -2.77 -23.79 5.30
N LYS A 398 -2.44 -25.09 5.14
CA LYS A 398 -1.49 -25.82 5.99
C LYS A 398 -0.44 -26.42 5.09
N HIS A 399 0.82 -26.12 5.36
CA HIS A 399 1.93 -26.62 4.58
C HIS A 399 3.13 -26.93 5.48
N GLU A 400 3.78 -28.06 5.23
CA GLU A 400 5.01 -28.45 5.90
C GLU A 400 5.98 -28.99 4.86
N GLY A 401 7.21 -28.49 4.88
CA GLY A 401 8.19 -28.88 3.88
C GLY A 401 9.61 -28.40 4.15
N PRO A 402 10.58 -28.96 3.40
CA PRO A 402 11.98 -28.61 3.55
C PRO A 402 12.29 -27.21 3.00
N ALA A 403 13.10 -26.47 3.74
CA ALA A 403 13.58 -25.16 3.34
C ALA A 403 14.55 -25.23 2.15
N ARG A 404 14.36 -24.34 1.19
CA ARG A 404 15.31 -23.97 0.14
C ARG A 404 15.76 -22.55 0.38
N VAL A 405 17.01 -22.35 0.81
CA VAL A 405 17.47 -21.11 1.41
C VAL A 405 18.27 -20.27 0.43
N PHE A 406 17.83 -19.00 0.26
CA PHE A 406 18.47 -18.01 -0.62
C PHE A 406 18.68 -16.69 0.12
N ASP A 407 19.81 -16.03 -0.12
CA ASP A 407 20.19 -14.78 0.53
C ASP A 407 19.90 -13.52 -0.33
N CYS A 408 19.21 -13.72 -1.46
CA CYS A 408 18.69 -12.66 -2.33
C CYS A 408 17.59 -13.21 -3.27
N GLU A 409 16.80 -12.29 -3.85
CA GLU A 409 15.74 -12.60 -4.81
C GLU A 409 16.28 -13.26 -6.08
N GLU A 410 17.41 -12.76 -6.59
CA GLU A 410 18.00 -13.18 -7.87
C GLU A 410 18.36 -14.67 -7.86
N ASP A 411 18.99 -15.14 -6.78
CA ASP A 411 19.38 -16.56 -6.63
C ASP A 411 18.14 -17.45 -6.51
N ALA A 412 17.10 -16.99 -5.79
CA ALA A 412 15.85 -17.72 -5.66
C ALA A 412 15.14 -17.87 -7.01
N VAL A 413 15.01 -16.79 -7.78
CA VAL A 413 14.40 -16.81 -9.13
C VAL A 413 15.20 -17.74 -10.06
N ALA A 414 16.53 -17.65 -10.05
CA ALA A 414 17.38 -18.53 -10.85
C ALA A 414 17.19 -20.02 -10.49
N ALA A 415 17.05 -20.34 -9.20
CA ALA A 415 16.80 -21.70 -8.74
C ALA A 415 15.41 -22.22 -9.15
N ILE A 416 14.37 -21.37 -9.03
CA ILE A 416 13.00 -21.71 -9.42
C ILE A 416 12.94 -22.03 -10.92
N LEU A 417 13.39 -21.09 -11.76
CA LEU A 417 13.38 -21.25 -13.21
C LEU A 417 14.34 -22.33 -13.70
N GLY A 418 15.42 -22.61 -12.94
CA GLY A 418 16.39 -23.68 -13.19
C GLY A 418 15.93 -25.08 -12.76
N GLY A 419 14.67 -25.24 -12.31
CA GLY A 419 14.10 -26.53 -11.94
C GLY A 419 14.70 -27.15 -10.67
N LYS A 420 15.23 -26.34 -9.75
CA LYS A 420 15.83 -26.82 -8.48
C LYS A 420 14.82 -26.85 -7.32
N ILE A 421 13.60 -26.38 -7.53
CA ILE A 421 12.52 -26.36 -6.54
C ILE A 421 11.54 -27.48 -6.88
N ASN A 422 11.19 -28.27 -5.87
CA ASN A 422 10.31 -29.42 -5.99
C ASN A 422 8.97 -29.18 -5.31
N PRO A 423 7.89 -29.90 -5.72
CA PRO A 423 6.65 -29.91 -4.94
C PRO A 423 6.91 -30.24 -3.47
N GLY A 424 6.31 -29.48 -2.56
CA GLY A 424 6.49 -29.61 -1.11
C GLY A 424 7.56 -28.70 -0.50
N ASP A 425 8.45 -28.12 -1.30
CA ASP A 425 9.49 -27.22 -0.78
C ASP A 425 8.92 -25.93 -0.19
N VAL A 426 9.68 -25.32 0.75
CA VAL A 426 9.47 -23.95 1.25
C VAL A 426 10.67 -23.10 0.83
N VAL A 427 10.45 -22.16 -0.09
CA VAL A 427 11.49 -21.22 -0.55
C VAL A 427 11.65 -20.12 0.48
N VAL A 428 12.87 -19.96 1.03
CA VAL A 428 13.23 -18.97 2.03
C VAL A 428 14.13 -17.93 1.39
N ILE A 429 13.65 -16.67 1.31
CA ILE A 429 14.43 -15.54 0.79
C ILE A 429 14.69 -14.56 1.93
N ARG A 430 15.93 -14.43 2.34
CA ARG A 430 16.32 -13.66 3.52
C ARG A 430 17.32 -12.54 3.18
N TYR A 431 17.55 -11.63 4.13
CA TYR A 431 18.36 -10.41 3.95
C TYR A 431 17.79 -9.46 2.89
N GLU A 432 16.48 -9.44 2.75
CA GLU A 432 15.72 -8.50 1.92
C GLU A 432 14.78 -7.60 2.75
N GLY A 433 14.93 -7.62 4.08
CA GLY A 433 14.18 -6.79 5.03
C GLY A 433 14.56 -5.31 5.03
N PRO A 434 13.99 -4.51 5.95
CA PRO A 434 14.21 -3.06 6.04
C PRO A 434 15.69 -2.67 6.08
N LYS A 435 16.49 -3.36 6.89
CA LYS A 435 17.94 -3.13 7.02
C LYS A 435 18.76 -4.00 6.07
N GLY A 436 18.40 -5.26 5.93
CA GLY A 436 19.18 -6.26 5.19
C GLY A 436 19.15 -6.06 3.69
N GLY A 437 18.03 -5.61 3.12
CA GLY A 437 17.85 -5.32 1.73
C GLY A 437 18.85 -4.31 1.15
N PRO A 438 19.04 -3.09 1.68
CA PRO A 438 18.08 -2.34 2.47
C PRO A 438 16.85 -1.90 1.68
N GLY A 439 15.86 -1.35 2.37
CA GLY A 439 14.64 -0.81 1.75
C GLY A 439 13.51 -1.82 1.65
N MET A 440 13.61 -2.98 2.31
CA MET A 440 12.55 -3.99 2.39
C MET A 440 11.95 -4.30 1.02
N ARG A 441 12.79 -4.83 0.14
CA ARG A 441 12.49 -5.09 -1.27
C ARG A 441 11.16 -5.83 -1.44
N GLU A 442 10.35 -5.36 -2.38
CA GLU A 442 9.10 -6.02 -2.77
C GLU A 442 9.36 -6.95 -3.95
N MET A 443 8.93 -8.20 -3.84
CA MET A 443 9.23 -9.24 -4.82
C MET A 443 7.94 -9.77 -5.45
N LEU A 444 7.91 -9.82 -6.78
CA LEU A 444 6.88 -10.48 -7.59
C LEU A 444 7.51 -11.60 -8.45
N GLY A 445 8.78 -11.46 -8.79
CA GLY A 445 9.51 -12.43 -9.61
C GLY A 445 9.42 -13.87 -9.08
N PRO A 446 9.82 -14.16 -7.83
CA PRO A 446 9.77 -15.51 -7.27
C PRO A 446 8.37 -16.10 -7.25
N THR A 447 7.36 -15.32 -6.81
CA THR A 447 5.97 -15.79 -6.70
C THR A 447 5.35 -16.07 -8.06
N SER A 448 5.60 -15.21 -9.04
CA SER A 448 5.14 -15.40 -10.43
C SER A 448 5.87 -16.54 -11.13
N ALA A 449 7.16 -16.75 -10.86
CA ALA A 449 7.90 -17.87 -11.39
C ALA A 449 7.33 -19.22 -10.88
N ILE A 450 7.06 -19.33 -9.57
CA ILE A 450 6.40 -20.51 -8.98
C ILE A 450 5.05 -20.79 -9.63
N MET A 451 4.21 -19.76 -9.79
CA MET A 451 2.92 -19.88 -10.49
C MET A 451 3.12 -20.27 -11.95
N GLY A 452 4.07 -19.59 -12.62
CA GLY A 452 4.40 -19.81 -14.03
C GLY A 452 4.86 -21.22 -14.35
N ILE A 453 5.63 -21.89 -13.48
CA ILE A 453 6.06 -23.29 -13.67
C ILE A 453 5.05 -24.32 -13.13
N GLY A 454 3.91 -23.88 -12.55
CA GLY A 454 2.83 -24.76 -12.11
C GLY A 454 2.99 -25.32 -10.69
N LEU A 455 3.83 -24.73 -9.86
CA LEU A 455 4.07 -25.17 -8.47
C LEU A 455 3.30 -24.36 -7.41
N GLY A 456 2.40 -23.46 -7.80
CA GLY A 456 1.69 -22.57 -6.88
C GLY A 456 0.79 -23.24 -5.83
N SER A 457 0.37 -24.48 -6.07
CA SER A 457 -0.42 -25.29 -5.13
C SER A 457 0.40 -26.32 -4.33
N SER A 458 1.74 -26.23 -4.36
CA SER A 458 2.60 -27.21 -3.71
C SER A 458 3.89 -26.63 -3.11
N VAL A 459 4.20 -25.37 -3.35
CA VAL A 459 5.40 -24.69 -2.83
C VAL A 459 4.98 -23.41 -2.08
N ALA A 460 5.52 -23.24 -0.88
CA ALA A 460 5.37 -22.00 -0.11
C ALA A 460 6.64 -21.13 -0.23
N LEU A 461 6.47 -19.82 -0.03
CA LEU A 461 7.57 -18.84 0.01
C LEU A 461 7.51 -18.05 1.30
N ILE A 462 8.67 -17.80 1.92
CA ILE A 462 8.80 -16.92 3.09
C ILE A 462 9.94 -15.93 2.89
N THR A 463 9.80 -14.72 3.44
CA THR A 463 10.83 -13.68 3.35
C THR A 463 10.75 -12.66 4.49
N ASP A 464 11.88 -12.09 4.88
CA ASP A 464 11.96 -10.89 5.70
C ASP A 464 11.77 -9.58 4.90
N GLY A 465 11.76 -9.68 3.58
CA GLY A 465 11.32 -8.63 2.67
C GLY A 465 9.80 -8.60 2.50
N ARG A 466 9.33 -8.23 1.30
CA ARG A 466 7.90 -8.16 0.98
C ARG A 466 7.59 -8.98 -0.28
N PHE A 467 6.39 -9.52 -0.34
CA PHE A 467 5.81 -9.96 -1.61
C PHE A 467 4.84 -8.90 -2.13
N SER A 468 4.79 -8.76 -3.44
CA SER A 468 3.87 -7.83 -4.10
C SER A 468 2.42 -8.14 -3.74
N GLY A 469 1.57 -7.10 -3.65
CA GLY A 469 0.12 -7.26 -3.55
C GLY A 469 -0.50 -8.04 -4.71
N ALA A 470 0.22 -8.20 -5.81
CA ALA A 470 -0.13 -9.01 -6.98
C ALA A 470 0.23 -10.49 -6.84
N SER A 471 0.90 -10.91 -5.76
CA SER A 471 1.31 -12.31 -5.54
C SER A 471 0.12 -13.21 -5.23
N ARG A 472 0.20 -14.46 -5.72
CA ARG A 472 -0.71 -15.57 -5.40
C ARG A 472 0.06 -16.71 -4.75
N GLY A 473 -0.64 -17.54 -3.96
CA GLY A 473 -0.09 -18.71 -3.29
C GLY A 473 0.32 -18.44 -1.84
N ALA A 474 0.90 -19.48 -1.20
CA ALA A 474 1.34 -19.43 0.19
C ALA A 474 2.62 -18.60 0.35
N CYS A 475 2.48 -17.26 0.33
CA CYS A 475 3.59 -16.30 0.36
C CYS A 475 3.53 -15.49 1.66
N VAL A 476 4.41 -15.81 2.62
CA VAL A 476 4.53 -15.12 3.91
C VAL A 476 5.67 -14.12 3.86
N GLY A 477 5.35 -12.83 3.86
CA GLY A 477 6.32 -11.74 3.89
C GLY A 477 6.42 -11.08 5.27
N HIS A 478 7.25 -10.03 5.35
CA HIS A 478 7.43 -9.23 6.56
C HIS A 478 7.90 -10.03 7.79
N VAL A 479 8.53 -11.20 7.59
CA VAL A 479 9.01 -12.03 8.70
C VAL A 479 9.89 -11.19 9.62
N SER A 480 9.45 -11.06 10.85
CA SER A 480 10.09 -10.21 11.86
C SER A 480 10.41 -11.02 13.13
N PRO A 481 11.58 -10.78 13.73
CA PRO A 481 12.69 -9.93 13.29
C PRO A 481 13.36 -10.41 11.99
N GLU A 482 13.87 -9.43 11.18
CA GLU A 482 14.56 -9.76 9.93
C GLU A 482 15.93 -10.45 10.13
N ALA A 483 16.45 -11.09 9.10
CA ALA A 483 17.73 -11.80 9.14
C ALA A 483 18.92 -10.89 9.49
N ALA A 484 18.90 -9.64 9.01
CA ALA A 484 20.02 -8.71 9.22
C ALA A 484 20.23 -8.32 10.69
N VAL A 485 19.21 -8.44 11.53
CA VAL A 485 19.30 -8.20 12.98
C VAL A 485 19.35 -9.49 13.81
N GLY A 486 19.51 -10.64 13.16
CA GLY A 486 19.61 -11.95 13.83
C GLY A 486 18.27 -12.60 14.15
N GLY A 487 17.18 -12.25 13.46
CA GLY A 487 15.93 -13.00 13.52
C GLY A 487 16.12 -14.48 13.15
N ASN A 488 15.23 -15.36 13.61
CA ASN A 488 15.37 -16.81 13.38
C ASN A 488 15.40 -17.19 11.91
N ILE A 489 14.84 -16.38 11.01
CA ILE A 489 14.97 -16.58 9.57
C ILE A 489 16.44 -16.63 9.11
N ALA A 490 17.35 -15.93 9.81
CA ALA A 490 18.79 -15.99 9.52
C ALA A 490 19.43 -17.33 9.90
N LEU A 491 18.79 -18.09 10.78
CA LEU A 491 19.32 -19.35 11.35
C LEU A 491 18.84 -20.58 10.59
N ILE A 492 17.91 -20.43 9.61
CA ILE A 492 17.41 -21.55 8.80
C ILE A 492 18.55 -22.08 7.93
N GLU A 493 18.70 -23.38 7.89
CA GLU A 493 19.63 -24.10 7.03
C GLU A 493 18.86 -24.87 5.95
N GLU A 494 19.56 -25.21 4.87
CA GLU A 494 19.00 -25.98 3.74
C GLU A 494 18.45 -27.31 4.24
N GLY A 495 17.18 -27.60 3.93
CA GLY A 495 16.49 -28.83 4.32
C GLY A 495 15.81 -28.80 5.70
N ASP A 496 15.95 -27.73 6.50
CA ASP A 496 15.16 -27.58 7.73
C ASP A 496 13.66 -27.64 7.40
N ILE A 497 12.89 -28.33 8.23
CA ILE A 497 11.44 -28.43 8.01
C ILE A 497 10.77 -27.16 8.56
N ILE A 498 9.97 -26.51 7.71
CA ILE A 498 9.16 -25.35 8.05
C ILE A 498 7.69 -25.76 8.04
N SER A 499 6.97 -25.41 9.11
CA SER A 499 5.54 -25.65 9.26
C SER A 499 4.80 -24.30 9.23
N ILE A 500 3.81 -24.19 8.34
CA ILE A 500 2.91 -23.03 8.17
C ILE A 500 1.49 -23.52 8.40
N ASP A 501 0.77 -22.94 9.36
CA ASP A 501 -0.66 -23.21 9.60
C ASP A 501 -1.40 -21.87 9.69
N MET A 502 -2.05 -21.48 8.58
CA MET A 502 -2.75 -20.21 8.48
C MET A 502 -4.09 -20.21 9.24
N ASP A 503 -4.64 -21.40 9.54
CA ASP A 503 -5.87 -21.54 10.33
C ASP A 503 -5.60 -21.28 11.81
N ASN A 504 -4.40 -21.64 12.28
CA ASN A 504 -3.95 -21.42 13.66
C ASN A 504 -2.98 -20.23 13.77
N TYR A 505 -2.83 -19.42 12.72
CA TYR A 505 -1.93 -18.25 12.67
C TYR A 505 -0.49 -18.57 13.10
N SER A 506 0.03 -19.73 12.71
CA SER A 506 1.36 -20.17 13.15
C SER A 506 2.35 -20.38 12.01
N ILE A 507 3.63 -20.07 12.30
CA ILE A 507 4.77 -20.34 11.42
C ILE A 507 6.00 -20.73 12.25
N ASN A 508 6.53 -21.92 12.01
CA ASN A 508 7.62 -22.46 12.80
C ASN A 508 8.68 -23.15 11.94
N VAL A 509 9.93 -23.11 12.37
CA VAL A 509 10.95 -24.04 11.94
C VAL A 509 11.03 -25.20 12.96
N LEU A 510 10.96 -26.43 12.47
CA LEU A 510 10.95 -27.64 13.31
C LEU A 510 12.39 -28.08 13.64
N VAL A 511 13.11 -27.21 14.30
CA VAL A 511 14.47 -27.38 14.80
C VAL A 511 14.44 -27.21 16.31
N SER A 512 15.21 -28.01 17.07
CA SER A 512 15.21 -27.91 18.54
C SER A 512 15.75 -26.58 19.04
N GLU A 513 15.28 -26.14 20.19
CA GLU A 513 15.73 -24.90 20.81
C GLU A 513 17.24 -24.90 21.06
N GLU A 514 17.83 -26.06 21.41
CA GLU A 514 19.27 -26.19 21.62
C GLU A 514 20.05 -25.96 20.32
N GLU A 515 19.57 -26.50 19.20
CA GLU A 515 20.20 -26.30 17.89
C GLU A 515 20.04 -24.84 17.43
N LEU A 516 18.86 -24.23 17.59
CA LEU A 516 18.66 -22.80 17.30
C LEU A 516 19.58 -21.91 18.16
N ALA A 517 19.75 -22.23 19.45
CA ALA A 517 20.65 -21.49 20.34
C ALA A 517 22.11 -21.62 19.87
N LYS A 518 22.54 -22.80 19.45
CA LYS A 518 23.87 -23.05 18.89
C LYS A 518 24.10 -22.28 17.60
N ARG A 519 23.15 -22.30 16.66
CA ARG A 519 23.21 -21.52 15.42
C ARG A 519 23.26 -20.03 15.70
N ARG A 520 22.48 -19.54 16.66
CA ARG A 520 22.49 -18.14 17.12
C ARG A 520 23.83 -17.72 17.71
N ALA A 521 24.47 -18.58 18.50
CA ALA A 521 25.80 -18.31 19.06
C ALA A 521 26.89 -18.16 17.97
N ASN A 522 26.71 -18.83 16.84
CA ASN A 522 27.60 -18.77 15.69
C ASN A 522 27.25 -17.68 14.68
N TRP A 523 26.04 -17.14 14.73
CA TRP A 523 25.59 -16.10 13.81
C TRP A 523 26.36 -14.80 14.04
N LYS A 524 26.71 -14.12 12.96
CA LYS A 524 27.36 -12.81 12.99
C LYS A 524 26.65 -11.86 12.02
N PRO A 525 26.48 -10.59 12.41
CA PRO A 525 25.96 -9.57 11.49
C PRO A 525 26.78 -9.50 10.20
N ARG A 526 26.08 -9.47 9.09
CA ARG A 526 26.74 -9.30 7.76
C ARG A 526 27.14 -7.83 7.56
N LYS A 527 28.17 -7.63 6.76
CA LYS A 527 28.51 -6.28 6.31
C LYS A 527 27.32 -5.71 5.50
N PRO A 528 26.98 -4.41 5.70
CA PRO A 528 25.91 -3.79 4.91
C PRO A 528 26.16 -3.94 3.41
N LYS A 529 25.13 -4.29 2.65
CA LYS A 529 25.19 -4.39 1.18
C LYS A 529 25.46 -3.02 0.53
N ILE A 530 24.98 -1.92 1.16
CA ILE A 530 25.09 -0.54 0.68
C ILE A 530 25.63 0.34 1.81
N THR A 531 26.76 1.03 1.57
CA THR A 531 27.49 1.80 2.58
C THR A 531 27.47 3.31 2.32
N THR A 532 26.83 3.76 1.24
CA THR A 532 26.79 5.18 0.84
C THR A 532 25.40 5.60 0.39
N GLY A 533 25.15 6.90 0.30
CA GLY A 533 23.90 7.47 -0.21
C GLY A 533 22.73 7.35 0.75
N TYR A 534 21.52 7.45 0.20
CA TYR A 534 20.31 7.49 1.00
C TYR A 534 20.03 6.16 1.72
N LEU A 535 20.19 5.03 1.04
CA LEU A 535 19.92 3.70 1.62
C LEU A 535 20.84 3.39 2.81
N ALA A 536 22.09 3.85 2.80
CA ALA A 536 22.97 3.69 3.95
C ALA A 536 22.48 4.47 5.18
N ARG A 537 21.95 5.69 4.99
CA ARG A 537 21.32 6.48 6.07
C ARG A 537 20.03 5.84 6.55
N TYR A 538 19.18 5.41 5.63
CA TYR A 538 17.93 4.71 5.93
C TYR A 538 18.15 3.49 6.85
N THR A 539 19.15 2.66 6.54
CA THR A 539 19.49 1.45 7.31
C THR A 539 19.78 1.74 8.78
N GLN A 540 20.31 2.93 9.11
CA GLN A 540 20.65 3.28 10.50
C GLN A 540 19.40 3.65 11.32
N MET A 541 18.34 4.13 10.68
CA MET A 541 17.17 4.74 11.35
C MET A 541 15.93 3.86 11.25
N VAL A 542 15.86 2.96 10.26
CA VAL A 542 14.65 2.19 9.98
C VAL A 542 14.36 1.16 11.07
N THR A 543 13.09 1.07 11.44
CA THR A 543 12.55 0.04 12.37
C THR A 543 12.27 -1.27 11.63
N SER A 544 11.87 -2.29 12.39
CA SER A 544 11.43 -3.59 11.84
C SER A 544 10.13 -3.49 11.04
N GLY A 545 9.87 -4.50 10.18
CA GLY A 545 8.67 -4.56 9.36
C GLY A 545 7.36 -4.59 10.17
N ASN A 546 7.33 -5.29 11.31
CA ASN A 546 6.16 -5.31 12.21
C ASN A 546 5.82 -3.94 12.83
N ARG A 547 6.75 -3.00 12.82
CA ARG A 547 6.58 -1.61 13.25
C ARG A 547 6.37 -0.64 12.09
N GLY A 548 6.04 -1.13 10.89
CA GLY A 548 5.80 -0.32 9.70
C GLY A 548 7.06 0.10 8.94
N ALA A 549 8.25 -0.36 9.31
CA ALA A 549 9.54 0.04 8.71
C ALA A 549 9.64 1.57 8.58
N ILE A 550 9.37 2.29 9.66
CA ILE A 550 9.43 3.75 9.77
C ILE A 550 10.85 4.21 10.14
N LEU A 551 11.15 5.49 9.88
CA LEU A 551 12.37 6.12 10.42
C LEU A 551 12.08 6.69 11.80
N GLU A 552 12.74 6.16 12.81
CA GLU A 552 12.70 6.71 14.17
C GLU A 552 13.98 7.52 14.45
N VAL A 553 13.80 8.66 15.10
CA VAL A 553 14.94 9.40 15.67
C VAL A 553 15.48 8.56 16.82
N PRO A 554 16.76 8.18 16.81
CA PRO A 554 17.35 7.50 17.96
C PRO A 554 17.17 8.34 19.22
N THR A 555 16.52 7.79 20.23
CA THR A 555 16.47 8.45 21.55
C THR A 555 17.90 8.47 22.09
N THR A 556 18.42 9.66 22.31
CA THR A 556 19.65 9.83 23.10
C THR A 556 19.27 9.65 24.57
N ASP A 557 19.38 8.41 25.05
CA ASP A 557 19.44 8.16 26.50
C ASP A 557 20.75 8.67 27.04
#